data_a49d6e7bc1dcc82a43b3a61e729887b8
#
_entry.id   a49d6e7bc1dcc82a43b3a61e729887b8
#
_cell.length_a   1.000
_cell.length_b   1.000
_cell.length_c   1.000
_cell.angle_alpha   90.00
_cell.angle_beta   90.00
_cell.angle_gamma   90.00
#
_symmetry.space_group_name_H-M   'P 1'
#
loop_
_entity.id
_entity.type
_entity.pdbx_description
1 polymer ?
#
loop_
_entity_poly.entity_id
_entity_poly.type
_entity_poly.pdbx_seq_one_letter_code
_entity_poly.pdbx_strand_id
1 'polypeptide(L)'
;ETVSVPDEDQREKFLGFHKILEKLFPLVHEHLQKTEIDGNLIFYWKGKSSDKPLVLMGHQDVVAAEGEWLHEPFSGDIEDRKVWGRGSADTKCSVMSFLQAVEELLKEGYVPEQDVYLTSSCTEEVGGNGCPKIVSELKRRGVKPYIVCDEGGAIVQEPIGGVKGYYAMIGVLEKGQGNLLISARSNGGHSSYPPKNSPIARLAAFVNDIEKHSPMKASFEKETEAMFSTLAPYGPFVYRLLFGNLRLFKPLLVKILPMISPQAGALLKTTVAYTMQSGSDGRNVLPQKATLNLNLRYIPHQGMKESNDAIRRIASKYDLEVEEIGCYDYCEPVDIHSSAYAQVEQVVNEVFPDLPVCPYVMTGGTDARFYQEICDACIRFSPVVYGPAQMKGMHGLNEYLDTYSLPGAVDFYRTMIIRNH
;
A
#
# COMPACT_ATOMS: atom_id res chain seq x y z
N GLU A 1 -18.66 11.95 1.16
CA GLU A 1 -17.51 12.16 2.06
C GLU A 1 -17.40 11.01 3.06
N THR A 2 -16.25 10.33 3.10
CA THR A 2 -15.96 9.21 4.02
C THR A 2 -14.53 9.35 4.57
N VAL A 3 -14.15 10.57 4.95
CA VAL A 3 -12.84 10.84 5.57
C VAL A 3 -12.74 10.08 6.89
N SER A 4 -11.71 9.25 7.05
CA SER A 4 -11.39 8.61 8.31
C SER A 4 -10.49 9.52 9.17
N VAL A 5 -10.73 9.52 10.47
CA VAL A 5 -9.94 10.28 11.46
C VAL A 5 -9.51 9.31 12.55
N PRO A 6 -8.22 9.29 12.94
CA PRO A 6 -7.75 8.41 14.00
C PRO A 6 -8.54 8.61 15.31
N ASP A 7 -8.84 7.51 15.98
CA ASP A 7 -9.49 7.48 17.30
C ASP A 7 -10.90 8.11 17.39
N GLU A 8 -11.55 8.38 16.24
CA GLU A 8 -12.93 8.87 16.19
C GLU A 8 -13.90 7.78 15.73
N ASP A 9 -15.07 7.71 16.39
CA ASP A 9 -16.18 6.88 15.89
C ASP A 9 -16.93 7.63 14.76
N GLN A 10 -16.72 7.18 13.54
CA GLN A 10 -17.31 7.79 12.33
C GLN A 10 -18.28 6.83 11.64
N ARG A 11 -18.73 5.79 12.32
CA ARG A 11 -19.58 4.72 11.78
C ARG A 11 -20.77 5.25 10.99
N GLU A 12 -21.42 6.29 11.45
CA GLU A 12 -22.61 6.87 10.77
C GLU A 12 -22.33 7.35 9.35
N LYS A 13 -21.13 7.87 9.07
CA LYS A 13 -20.71 8.24 7.69
C LYS A 13 -20.72 7.03 6.78
N PHE A 14 -20.12 5.93 7.24
CA PHE A 14 -20.00 4.70 6.47
C PHE A 14 -21.36 4.04 6.30
N LEU A 15 -22.23 4.03 7.31
CA LEU A 15 -23.61 3.57 7.17
C LEU A 15 -24.41 4.40 6.16
N GLY A 16 -24.14 5.70 6.07
CA GLY A 16 -24.67 6.56 5.00
C GLY A 16 -24.20 6.14 3.61
N PHE A 17 -22.92 5.82 3.46
CA PHE A 17 -22.35 5.31 2.20
C PHE A 17 -22.92 3.94 1.83
N HIS A 18 -23.13 3.03 2.81
CA HIS A 18 -23.73 1.72 2.56
C HIS A 18 -25.15 1.82 1.97
N LYS A 19 -25.95 2.82 2.39
CA LYS A 19 -27.27 3.09 1.80
C LYS A 19 -27.19 3.54 0.34
N ILE A 20 -26.09 4.17 -0.06
CA ILE A 20 -25.83 4.52 -1.47
C ILE A 20 -25.50 3.26 -2.25
N LEU A 21 -24.60 2.40 -1.72
CA LEU A 21 -24.25 1.12 -2.34
C LEU A 21 -25.50 0.23 -2.54
N GLU A 22 -26.39 0.18 -1.55
CA GLU A 22 -27.65 -0.58 -1.65
C GLU A 22 -28.54 -0.12 -2.79
N LYS A 23 -28.60 1.20 -3.06
CA LYS A 23 -29.36 1.74 -4.18
C LYS A 23 -28.69 1.48 -5.53
N LEU A 24 -27.36 1.49 -5.59
CA LEU A 24 -26.62 1.30 -6.83
C LEU A 24 -26.51 -0.18 -7.22
N PHE A 25 -26.43 -1.08 -6.24
CA PHE A 25 -26.22 -2.51 -6.42
C PHE A 25 -27.30 -3.33 -5.70
N PRO A 26 -28.57 -3.23 -6.16
CA PRO A 26 -29.70 -3.87 -5.50
C PRO A 26 -29.61 -5.40 -5.52
N LEU A 27 -29.13 -6.03 -6.60
CA LEU A 27 -29.00 -7.49 -6.68
C LEU A 27 -27.93 -8.03 -5.74
N VAL A 28 -26.81 -7.31 -5.60
CA VAL A 28 -25.77 -7.66 -4.60
C VAL A 28 -26.40 -7.70 -3.21
N HIS A 29 -27.21 -6.70 -2.84
CA HIS A 29 -27.82 -6.63 -1.52
C HIS A 29 -28.97 -7.63 -1.33
N GLU A 30 -29.65 -8.04 -2.41
CA GLU A 30 -30.72 -9.05 -2.38
C GLU A 30 -30.17 -10.48 -2.29
N HIS A 31 -29.10 -10.79 -3.02
CA HIS A 31 -28.64 -12.16 -3.23
C HIS A 31 -27.43 -12.55 -2.37
N LEU A 32 -26.60 -11.61 -1.93
CA LEU A 32 -25.43 -11.89 -1.11
C LEU A 32 -25.72 -11.71 0.38
N GLN A 33 -25.08 -12.55 1.21
CA GLN A 33 -25.16 -12.38 2.65
C GLN A 33 -24.29 -11.21 3.09
N LYS A 34 -24.91 -10.09 3.46
CA LYS A 34 -24.24 -8.91 4.00
C LYS A 34 -23.95 -9.07 5.49
N THR A 35 -22.75 -8.71 5.90
CA THR A 35 -22.35 -8.53 7.29
C THR A 35 -21.70 -7.16 7.43
N GLU A 36 -22.14 -6.36 8.39
CA GLU A 36 -21.56 -5.07 8.73
C GLU A 36 -20.92 -5.19 10.12
N ILE A 37 -19.67 -4.70 10.26
CA ILE A 37 -18.90 -4.73 11.49
C ILE A 37 -18.29 -3.35 11.70
N ASP A 38 -18.90 -2.51 12.53
CA ASP A 38 -18.41 -1.17 12.88
C ASP A 38 -18.06 -0.30 11.65
N GLY A 39 -18.93 -0.29 10.64
CA GLY A 39 -18.74 0.43 9.39
C GLY A 39 -18.00 -0.35 8.29
N ASN A 40 -17.44 -1.51 8.61
CA ASN A 40 -16.82 -2.38 7.60
C ASN A 40 -17.84 -3.32 6.98
N LEU A 41 -17.62 -3.72 5.72
CA LEU A 41 -18.53 -4.59 4.97
C LEU A 41 -17.89 -5.92 4.60
N ILE A 42 -18.70 -6.98 4.69
CA ILE A 42 -18.44 -8.29 4.10
C ILE A 42 -19.71 -8.71 3.37
N PHE A 43 -19.61 -8.94 2.06
CA PHE A 43 -20.64 -9.64 1.28
C PHE A 43 -20.13 -11.04 0.95
N TYR A 44 -20.93 -12.04 1.25
CA TYR A 44 -20.64 -13.43 0.94
C TYR A 44 -21.55 -13.93 -0.16
N TRP A 45 -20.98 -14.32 -1.28
CA TRP A 45 -21.63 -14.97 -2.39
C TRP A 45 -21.27 -16.44 -2.42
N LYS A 46 -22.25 -17.28 -2.08
CA LYS A 46 -22.05 -18.72 -2.03
C LYS A 46 -21.83 -19.30 -3.42
N GLY A 47 -20.70 -19.98 -3.60
CA GLY A 47 -20.37 -20.75 -4.80
C GLY A 47 -20.84 -22.20 -4.72
N LYS A 48 -20.46 -22.98 -5.72
CA LYS A 48 -20.67 -24.44 -5.77
C LYS A 48 -19.71 -25.18 -4.85
N SER A 49 -18.52 -24.62 -4.60
CA SER A 49 -17.48 -25.13 -3.67
C SER A 49 -16.92 -24.00 -2.82
N SER A 50 -16.36 -24.38 -1.65
CA SER A 50 -15.62 -23.50 -0.73
C SER A 50 -14.13 -23.88 -0.67
N ASP A 51 -13.59 -24.60 -1.65
CA ASP A 51 -12.21 -25.11 -1.62
C ASP A 51 -11.18 -24.01 -1.92
N LYS A 52 -11.55 -23.07 -2.80
CA LYS A 52 -10.70 -21.96 -3.23
C LYS A 52 -11.43 -20.60 -3.16
N PRO A 53 -11.82 -20.14 -1.97
CA PRO A 53 -12.55 -18.87 -1.86
C PRO A 53 -11.75 -17.71 -2.43
N LEU A 54 -12.43 -16.80 -3.14
CA LEU A 54 -11.88 -15.56 -3.64
C LEU A 54 -12.31 -14.40 -2.75
N VAL A 55 -11.37 -13.56 -2.33
CA VAL A 55 -11.66 -12.29 -1.66
C VAL A 55 -11.28 -11.15 -2.60
N LEU A 56 -12.24 -10.29 -2.91
CA LEU A 56 -12.03 -9.01 -3.57
C LEU A 56 -12.23 -7.92 -2.52
N MET A 57 -11.24 -7.04 -2.37
CA MET A 57 -11.28 -6.02 -1.33
C MET A 57 -10.87 -4.65 -1.83
N GLY A 58 -11.25 -3.64 -1.07
CA GLY A 58 -10.88 -2.25 -1.22
C GLY A 58 -11.45 -1.46 -0.05
N HIS A 59 -10.81 -0.35 0.31
CA HIS A 59 -11.30 0.47 1.40
C HIS A 59 -12.32 1.51 0.92
N GLN A 60 -13.16 1.97 1.83
CA GLN A 60 -14.22 2.95 1.58
C GLN A 60 -13.94 4.31 2.22
N ASP A 61 -12.96 4.36 3.11
CA ASP A 61 -12.49 5.62 3.69
C ASP A 61 -11.55 6.35 2.73
N VAL A 62 -11.23 7.58 3.07
CA VAL A 62 -10.35 8.46 2.32
C VAL A 62 -9.61 9.39 3.27
N VAL A 63 -8.43 9.87 2.87
CA VAL A 63 -7.72 10.93 3.59
C VAL A 63 -8.45 12.28 3.49
N ALA A 64 -8.11 13.21 4.38
CA ALA A 64 -8.63 14.57 4.32
C ALA A 64 -8.33 15.25 2.97
N ALA A 65 -9.20 16.17 2.58
CA ALA A 65 -9.09 16.94 1.35
C ALA A 65 -8.93 18.43 1.67
N GLU A 66 -7.74 18.80 2.12
CA GLU A 66 -7.38 20.18 2.45
C GLU A 66 -6.84 20.93 1.22
N GLY A 67 -6.85 22.27 1.26
CA GLY A 67 -6.29 23.12 0.21
C GLY A 67 -7.29 23.53 -0.86
N GLU A 68 -6.80 24.16 -1.94
CA GLU A 68 -7.63 24.64 -3.05
C GLU A 68 -7.71 23.60 -4.16
N TRP A 69 -8.92 23.14 -4.47
CA TRP A 69 -9.20 22.14 -5.49
C TRP A 69 -9.80 22.76 -6.74
N LEU A 70 -9.54 22.17 -7.91
CA LEU A 70 -10.18 22.56 -9.18
C LEU A 70 -11.67 22.21 -9.22
N HIS A 71 -12.04 21.09 -8.60
CA HIS A 71 -13.41 20.62 -8.38
C HIS A 71 -13.60 20.38 -6.89
N GLU A 72 -14.82 20.58 -6.39
CA GLU A 72 -15.13 20.26 -4.99
C GLU A 72 -14.74 18.80 -4.68
N PRO A 73 -13.89 18.54 -3.66
CA PRO A 73 -13.23 17.24 -3.47
C PRO A 73 -14.18 16.07 -3.25
N PHE A 74 -15.43 16.31 -2.93
CA PHE A 74 -16.45 15.27 -2.72
C PHE A 74 -17.66 15.39 -3.67
N SER A 75 -17.54 16.19 -4.74
CA SER A 75 -18.63 16.34 -5.73
C SER A 75 -18.80 15.11 -6.62
N GLY A 76 -17.69 14.45 -6.98
CA GLY A 76 -17.71 13.40 -7.99
C GLY A 76 -18.00 13.94 -9.40
N ASP A 77 -17.59 15.17 -9.68
CA ASP A 77 -17.77 15.81 -10.97
C ASP A 77 -17.17 14.99 -12.10
N ILE A 78 -17.92 14.86 -13.20
CA ILE A 78 -17.45 14.20 -14.41
C ILE A 78 -17.21 15.26 -15.48
N GLU A 79 -15.94 15.59 -15.71
CA GLU A 79 -15.52 16.52 -16.74
C GLU A 79 -14.31 15.98 -17.49
N ASP A 80 -14.20 16.24 -18.78
CA ASP A 80 -13.10 15.76 -19.67
C ASP A 80 -12.85 14.24 -19.58
N ARG A 81 -13.91 13.44 -19.40
CA ARG A 81 -13.86 11.98 -19.21
C ARG A 81 -13.05 11.58 -17.95
N LYS A 82 -13.09 12.39 -16.93
CA LYS A 82 -12.50 12.14 -15.61
C LYS A 82 -13.58 12.22 -14.55
N VAL A 83 -13.49 11.35 -13.56
CA VAL A 83 -14.22 11.47 -12.30
C VAL A 83 -13.30 12.19 -11.33
N TRP A 84 -13.63 13.42 -11.00
CA TRP A 84 -12.87 14.24 -10.07
C TRP A 84 -13.34 14.03 -8.63
N GLY A 85 -12.41 13.88 -7.72
CA GLY A 85 -12.72 13.85 -6.30
C GLY A 85 -11.82 12.93 -5.49
N ARG A 86 -11.72 13.21 -4.20
CA ARG A 86 -11.01 12.40 -3.22
C ARG A 86 -11.65 11.01 -3.12
N GLY A 87 -10.83 9.95 -3.26
CA GLY A 87 -11.27 8.56 -3.26
C GLY A 87 -11.71 8.06 -4.65
N SER A 88 -11.64 8.88 -5.70
CA SER A 88 -11.93 8.42 -7.07
C SER A 88 -10.88 7.44 -7.59
N ALA A 89 -9.62 7.65 -7.26
CA ALA A 89 -8.51 6.78 -7.58
C ALA A 89 -8.15 5.86 -6.39
N ASP A 90 -8.14 6.39 -5.17
CA ASP A 90 -7.75 5.69 -3.95
C ASP A 90 -8.91 5.59 -2.95
N THR A 91 -9.66 4.48 -2.89
CA THR A 91 -9.74 3.34 -3.83
C THR A 91 -11.19 2.94 -4.09
N LYS A 92 -12.15 3.91 -3.99
CA LYS A 92 -13.58 3.62 -4.26
C LYS A 92 -13.82 3.07 -5.67
N CYS A 93 -12.94 3.37 -6.63
CA CYS A 93 -13.00 2.79 -7.96
C CYS A 93 -12.95 1.25 -7.93
N SER A 94 -12.12 0.66 -7.06
CA SER A 94 -12.04 -0.79 -6.88
C SER A 94 -13.32 -1.34 -6.28
N VAL A 95 -13.82 -0.71 -5.19
CA VAL A 95 -15.07 -1.09 -4.52
C VAL A 95 -16.25 -1.06 -5.49
N MET A 96 -16.39 0.04 -6.27
CA MET A 96 -17.45 0.19 -7.25
C MET A 96 -17.31 -0.83 -8.38
N SER A 97 -16.09 -1.11 -8.85
CA SER A 97 -15.86 -2.02 -9.98
C SER A 97 -16.17 -3.47 -9.63
N PHE A 98 -15.75 -3.98 -8.47
CA PHE A 98 -16.10 -5.35 -8.10
C PHE A 98 -17.57 -5.52 -7.73
N LEU A 99 -18.22 -4.51 -7.14
CA LEU A 99 -19.68 -4.55 -6.92
C LEU A 99 -20.44 -4.54 -8.23
N GLN A 100 -20.03 -3.73 -9.21
CA GLN A 100 -20.63 -3.69 -10.54
C GLN A 100 -20.47 -5.04 -11.27
N ALA A 101 -19.27 -5.64 -11.20
CA ALA A 101 -19.01 -6.95 -11.79
C ALA A 101 -19.96 -8.03 -11.23
N VAL A 102 -20.16 -8.04 -9.92
CA VAL A 102 -21.08 -8.98 -9.26
C VAL A 102 -22.53 -8.68 -9.60
N GLU A 103 -22.95 -7.40 -9.61
CA GLU A 103 -24.31 -6.99 -10.01
C GLU A 103 -24.66 -7.48 -11.43
N GLU A 104 -23.72 -7.38 -12.39
CA GLU A 104 -23.90 -7.86 -13.76
C GLU A 104 -24.00 -9.38 -13.83
N LEU A 105 -23.09 -10.11 -13.13
CA LEU A 105 -23.12 -11.57 -13.06
C LEU A 105 -24.42 -12.09 -12.44
N LEU A 106 -24.92 -11.45 -11.39
CA LEU A 106 -26.22 -11.79 -10.79
C LEU A 106 -27.37 -11.56 -11.74
N LYS A 107 -27.36 -10.45 -12.48
CA LYS A 107 -28.38 -10.16 -13.51
C LYS A 107 -28.41 -11.21 -14.62
N GLU A 108 -27.28 -11.84 -14.92
CA GLU A 108 -27.17 -12.95 -15.88
C GLU A 108 -27.55 -14.31 -15.26
N GLY A 109 -27.83 -14.37 -13.96
CA GLY A 109 -28.11 -15.62 -13.25
C GLY A 109 -26.89 -16.50 -13.02
N TYR A 110 -25.69 -15.91 -13.06
CA TYR A 110 -24.44 -16.65 -12.84
C TYR A 110 -24.33 -17.13 -11.38
N VAL A 111 -23.79 -18.32 -11.21
CA VAL A 111 -23.43 -18.90 -9.89
C VAL A 111 -21.93 -19.22 -9.92
N PRO A 112 -21.11 -18.65 -9.03
CA PRO A 112 -19.67 -18.86 -9.04
C PRO A 112 -19.29 -20.30 -8.70
N GLU A 113 -18.19 -20.78 -9.24
CA GLU A 113 -17.68 -22.12 -8.96
C GLU A 113 -17.15 -22.22 -7.53
N GLN A 114 -16.54 -21.14 -7.03
CA GLN A 114 -16.00 -21.05 -5.68
C GLN A 114 -16.70 -19.92 -4.91
N ASP A 115 -16.67 -19.99 -3.60
CA ASP A 115 -17.15 -18.91 -2.74
C ASP A 115 -16.45 -17.58 -3.04
N VAL A 116 -17.22 -16.50 -3.09
CA VAL A 116 -16.70 -15.14 -3.29
C VAL A 116 -17.04 -14.27 -2.10
N TYR A 117 -16.06 -13.55 -1.60
CA TYR A 117 -16.21 -12.55 -0.56
C TYR A 117 -15.83 -11.18 -1.12
N LEU A 118 -16.72 -10.20 -0.98
CA LEU A 118 -16.42 -8.80 -1.25
C LEU A 118 -16.27 -8.11 0.09
N THR A 119 -15.12 -7.50 0.34
CA THR A 119 -14.85 -6.87 1.62
C THR A 119 -14.44 -5.41 1.45
N SER A 120 -14.85 -4.57 2.39
CA SER A 120 -14.48 -3.16 2.37
C SER A 120 -14.28 -2.64 3.78
N SER A 121 -13.06 -2.20 4.07
CA SER A 121 -12.70 -1.58 5.35
C SER A 121 -13.00 -0.08 5.33
N CYS A 122 -13.08 0.51 6.52
CA CYS A 122 -13.41 1.92 6.72
C CYS A 122 -12.33 2.70 7.50
N THR A 123 -11.15 2.13 7.70
CA THR A 123 -10.05 2.73 8.46
C THR A 123 -8.67 2.38 7.89
N GLU A 124 -8.56 2.14 6.58
CA GLU A 124 -7.30 1.84 5.91
C GLU A 124 -6.34 3.01 6.03
N GLU A 125 -6.80 4.20 5.64
CA GLU A 125 -6.04 5.45 5.54
C GLU A 125 -5.42 5.92 6.87
N VAL A 126 -6.00 5.46 7.97
CA VAL A 126 -5.50 5.77 9.33
C VAL A 126 -4.81 4.59 10.00
N GLY A 127 -4.61 3.48 9.28
CA GLY A 127 -4.04 2.25 9.82
C GLY A 127 -4.85 1.68 10.98
N GLY A 128 -6.17 1.81 10.93
CA GLY A 128 -7.07 1.43 12.00
C GLY A 128 -7.36 -0.07 12.07
N ASN A 129 -8.34 -0.45 12.87
CA ASN A 129 -8.68 -1.84 13.15
C ASN A 129 -9.85 -2.39 12.30
N GLY A 130 -10.23 -1.69 11.22
CA GLY A 130 -11.33 -2.10 10.35
C GLY A 130 -11.04 -3.44 9.67
N CYS A 131 -9.99 -3.52 8.89
CA CYS A 131 -9.58 -4.75 8.22
C CYS A 131 -9.25 -5.89 9.19
N PRO A 132 -8.52 -5.70 10.31
CA PRO A 132 -8.36 -6.74 11.34
C PRO A 132 -9.67 -7.35 11.83
N LYS A 133 -10.75 -6.57 11.96
CA LYS A 133 -12.08 -7.08 12.33
C LYS A 133 -12.68 -7.96 11.23
N ILE A 134 -12.55 -7.54 9.96
CA ILE A 134 -12.98 -8.34 8.81
C ILE A 134 -12.23 -9.69 8.81
N VAL A 135 -10.91 -9.68 8.89
CA VAL A 135 -10.07 -10.90 8.90
C VAL A 135 -10.42 -11.82 10.08
N SER A 136 -10.61 -11.24 11.27
CA SER A 136 -11.04 -12.00 12.45
C SER A 136 -12.39 -12.68 12.24
N GLU A 137 -13.33 -12.02 11.60
CA GLU A 137 -14.64 -12.61 11.27
C GLU A 137 -14.53 -13.72 10.22
N LEU A 138 -13.75 -13.52 9.16
CA LEU A 138 -13.51 -14.56 8.16
C LEU A 138 -12.82 -15.78 8.78
N LYS A 139 -11.83 -15.56 9.65
CA LYS A 139 -11.16 -16.62 10.41
C LYS A 139 -12.12 -17.38 11.33
N ARG A 140 -13.04 -16.67 12.03
CA ARG A 140 -14.09 -17.26 12.86
C ARG A 140 -15.04 -18.14 12.05
N ARG A 141 -15.30 -17.79 10.76
CA ARG A 141 -16.10 -18.59 9.81
C ARG A 141 -15.31 -19.77 9.23
N GLY A 142 -14.01 -19.88 9.50
CA GLY A 142 -13.14 -20.92 8.92
C GLY A 142 -12.77 -20.68 7.46
N VAL A 143 -12.92 -19.45 6.97
CA VAL A 143 -12.59 -19.07 5.59
C VAL A 143 -11.07 -19.07 5.41
N LYS A 144 -10.59 -19.77 4.39
CA LYS A 144 -9.19 -19.77 3.94
C LYS A 144 -9.15 -19.35 2.48
N PRO A 145 -8.98 -18.06 2.18
CA PRO A 145 -8.97 -17.59 0.81
C PRO A 145 -7.83 -18.23 0.00
N TYR A 146 -8.13 -18.59 -1.24
CA TYR A 146 -7.11 -18.99 -2.22
C TYR A 146 -6.39 -17.77 -2.80
N ILE A 147 -7.15 -16.70 -3.06
CA ILE A 147 -6.64 -15.40 -3.50
C ILE A 147 -7.36 -14.32 -2.70
N VAL A 148 -6.58 -13.35 -2.22
CA VAL A 148 -7.06 -12.03 -1.81
C VAL A 148 -6.54 -11.02 -2.84
N CYS A 149 -7.42 -10.27 -3.46
CA CYS A 149 -7.08 -9.21 -4.41
C CYS A 149 -7.47 -7.86 -3.83
N ASP A 150 -6.46 -7.07 -3.50
CA ASP A 150 -6.57 -5.73 -2.92
C ASP A 150 -6.00 -4.69 -3.90
N GLU A 151 -6.04 -3.43 -3.51
CA GLU A 151 -5.40 -2.32 -4.19
C GLU A 151 -3.86 -2.35 -4.10
N GLY A 152 -3.20 -1.29 -4.59
CA GLY A 152 -1.77 -0.97 -4.40
C GLY A 152 -0.89 -1.27 -5.60
N GLY A 153 -1.23 -2.23 -6.46
CA GLY A 153 -0.74 -2.35 -7.82
C GLY A 153 -1.75 -1.78 -8.80
N ALA A 154 -1.36 -1.51 -10.05
CA ALA A 154 -2.23 -0.92 -11.07
C ALA A 154 -1.68 -1.10 -12.50
N ILE A 155 -2.41 -0.62 -13.49
CA ILE A 155 -1.88 -0.42 -14.83
C ILE A 155 -1.14 0.93 -14.84
N VAL A 156 0.18 0.89 -14.75
CA VAL A 156 1.02 2.09 -14.57
C VAL A 156 1.68 2.51 -15.87
N GLN A 157 1.55 3.80 -16.18
CA GLN A 157 2.28 4.42 -17.28
C GLN A 157 3.71 4.74 -16.84
N GLU A 158 4.71 4.25 -17.57
CA GLU A 158 6.14 4.49 -17.31
C GLU A 158 6.57 4.17 -15.87
N PRO A 159 6.42 2.90 -15.39
CA PRO A 159 6.65 2.52 -14.00
C PRO A 159 8.07 2.80 -13.51
N ILE A 160 9.03 2.87 -14.41
CA ILE A 160 10.42 3.28 -14.15
C ILE A 160 10.84 4.26 -15.24
N GLY A 161 11.55 5.31 -14.88
CA GLY A 161 12.00 6.33 -15.84
C GLY A 161 12.73 5.74 -17.04
N GLY A 162 12.23 6.03 -18.25
CA GLY A 162 12.74 5.52 -19.52
C GLY A 162 12.13 4.19 -19.99
N VAL A 163 11.28 3.53 -19.20
CA VAL A 163 10.48 2.37 -19.60
C VAL A 163 9.11 2.86 -20.07
N LYS A 164 9.00 3.18 -21.35
CA LYS A 164 7.79 3.76 -21.95
C LYS A 164 6.67 2.72 -22.09
N GLY A 165 5.41 3.18 -22.02
CA GLY A 165 4.22 2.35 -22.21
C GLY A 165 3.49 2.10 -20.91
N TYR A 166 2.57 1.13 -20.94
CA TYR A 166 1.72 0.74 -19.80
C TYR A 166 2.07 -0.68 -19.38
N TYR A 167 2.02 -0.94 -18.09
CA TYR A 167 2.37 -2.22 -17.48
C TYR A 167 1.39 -2.55 -16.36
N ALA A 168 0.91 -3.77 -16.32
CA ALA A 168 0.17 -4.27 -15.16
C ALA A 168 1.16 -4.58 -14.04
N MET A 169 1.29 -3.66 -13.09
CA MET A 169 2.17 -3.78 -11.94
C MET A 169 1.42 -4.51 -10.83
N ILE A 170 1.65 -5.82 -10.68
CA ILE A 170 1.00 -6.65 -9.67
C ILE A 170 1.85 -6.68 -8.41
N GLY A 171 1.32 -6.10 -7.31
CA GLY A 171 1.99 -6.08 -6.02
C GLY A 171 2.08 -7.46 -5.38
N VAL A 172 3.30 -7.94 -5.18
CA VAL A 172 3.61 -9.27 -4.61
C VAL A 172 4.36 -9.20 -3.28
N LEU A 173 4.88 -8.04 -2.94
CA LEU A 173 5.59 -7.76 -1.70
C LEU A 173 5.24 -6.35 -1.23
N GLU A 174 4.92 -6.21 0.03
CA GLU A 174 4.67 -4.94 0.71
C GLU A 174 5.70 -4.75 1.82
N LYS A 175 6.32 -3.57 1.86
CA LYS A 175 7.31 -3.23 2.89
C LYS A 175 6.61 -2.99 4.22
N GLY A 176 7.25 -3.46 5.30
CA GLY A 176 6.83 -3.10 6.65
C GLY A 176 7.01 -1.62 6.95
N GLN A 177 6.41 -1.17 8.03
CA GLN A 177 6.46 0.23 8.47
C GLN A 177 6.69 0.32 9.97
N GLY A 178 7.35 1.39 10.40
CA GLY A 178 7.46 1.71 11.81
C GLY A 178 7.94 3.12 12.05
N ASN A 179 7.66 3.61 13.26
CA ASN A 179 8.23 4.85 13.76
C ASN A 179 9.11 4.54 14.94
N LEU A 180 10.30 5.12 14.97
CA LEU A 180 11.17 5.11 16.12
C LEU A 180 11.28 6.52 16.68
N LEU A 181 10.75 6.70 17.89
CA LEU A 181 10.92 7.95 18.62
C LEU A 181 12.25 7.91 19.38
N ILE A 182 13.18 8.72 18.92
CA ILE A 182 14.51 8.86 19.52
C ILE A 182 14.46 10.02 20.51
N SER A 183 14.85 9.78 21.75
CA SER A 183 14.82 10.80 22.83
C SER A 183 16.19 11.02 23.43
N ALA A 184 16.53 12.29 23.64
CA ALA A 184 17.69 12.72 24.40
C ALA A 184 17.26 13.52 25.64
N ARG A 185 17.78 13.20 26.81
CA ARG A 185 17.42 13.87 28.08
C ARG A 185 18.60 14.62 28.67
N SER A 186 18.31 15.68 29.43
CA SER A 186 19.27 16.43 30.23
C SER A 186 18.59 17.10 31.42
N ASN A 187 19.34 17.79 32.26
CA ASN A 187 18.78 18.61 33.32
C ASN A 187 18.23 19.97 32.83
N GLY A 188 18.36 20.27 31.52
CA GLY A 188 18.02 21.59 30.99
C GLY A 188 19.03 22.66 31.47
N GLY A 189 18.62 23.93 31.43
CA GLY A 189 19.39 25.02 31.95
C GLY A 189 19.30 26.30 31.12
N HIS A 190 20.08 27.31 31.54
CA HIS A 190 20.13 28.59 30.85
C HIS A 190 21.11 28.54 29.66
N SER A 191 20.73 29.13 28.52
CA SER A 191 21.50 29.06 27.27
C SER A 191 22.86 29.79 27.31
N SER A 192 23.12 30.64 28.31
CA SER A 192 24.37 31.42 28.40
C SER A 192 25.60 30.58 28.82
N TYR A 193 25.40 29.40 29.40
CA TYR A 193 26.49 28.47 29.78
C TYR A 193 26.13 27.02 29.38
N PRO A 194 26.09 26.75 28.06
CA PRO A 194 25.64 25.47 27.56
C PRO A 194 26.67 24.37 27.87
N PRO A 195 26.23 23.21 28.37
CA PRO A 195 27.09 22.03 28.46
C PRO A 195 27.44 21.49 27.07
N LYS A 196 28.51 20.75 26.96
CA LYS A 196 28.78 19.92 25.78
C LYS A 196 27.73 18.81 25.69
N ASN A 197 27.46 18.34 24.45
CA ASN A 197 26.56 17.22 24.21
C ASN A 197 25.14 17.46 24.75
N SER A 198 24.59 18.66 24.54
CA SER A 198 23.16 18.93 24.82
C SER A 198 22.24 17.99 24.05
N PRO A 199 20.99 17.79 24.46
CA PRO A 199 20.08 16.87 23.80
C PRO A 199 20.00 17.04 22.27
N ILE A 200 19.84 18.26 21.78
CA ILE A 200 19.80 18.56 20.34
C ILE A 200 21.14 18.24 19.66
N ALA A 201 22.28 18.52 20.30
CA ALA A 201 23.59 18.21 19.73
C ALA A 201 23.83 16.69 19.60
N ARG A 202 23.34 15.88 20.56
CA ARG A 202 23.41 14.42 20.49
C ARG A 202 22.52 13.86 19.38
N LEU A 203 21.29 14.36 19.22
CA LEU A 203 20.40 13.98 18.11
C LEU A 203 21.02 14.36 16.76
N ALA A 204 21.58 15.56 16.61
CA ALA A 204 22.26 15.99 15.38
C ALA A 204 23.47 15.08 15.03
N ALA A 205 24.28 14.69 16.03
CA ALA A 205 25.40 13.78 15.84
C ALA A 205 24.95 12.38 15.42
N PHE A 206 23.86 11.87 16.00
CA PHE A 206 23.22 10.61 15.65
C PHE A 206 22.70 10.62 14.21
N VAL A 207 21.97 11.66 13.79
CA VAL A 207 21.50 11.81 12.40
C VAL A 207 22.69 11.82 11.44
N ASN A 208 23.72 12.61 11.71
CA ASN A 208 24.90 12.68 10.87
C ASN A 208 25.66 11.34 10.79
N ASP A 209 25.67 10.52 11.85
CA ASP A 209 26.27 9.18 11.82
C ASP A 209 25.47 8.24 10.90
N ILE A 210 24.13 8.23 11.00
CA ILE A 210 23.27 7.41 10.12
C ILE A 210 23.36 7.85 8.65
N GLU A 211 23.38 9.15 8.38
CA GLU A 211 23.49 9.68 7.01
C GLU A 211 24.83 9.29 6.37
N LYS A 212 25.93 9.35 7.12
CA LYS A 212 27.25 8.98 6.61
C LYS A 212 27.52 7.48 6.59
N HIS A 213 26.98 6.74 7.55
CA HIS A 213 27.25 5.33 7.76
C HIS A 213 25.94 4.57 7.97
N SER A 214 25.05 4.64 6.97
CA SER A 214 23.75 3.98 7.06
C SER A 214 23.89 2.52 7.47
N PRO A 215 23.18 2.07 8.52
CA PRO A 215 23.18 0.66 8.92
C PRO A 215 22.32 -0.21 8.01
N MET A 216 21.58 0.42 7.07
CA MET A 216 20.66 -0.26 6.15
C MET A 216 21.43 -0.76 4.93
N LYS A 217 21.40 -2.07 4.74
CA LYS A 217 22.09 -2.76 3.66
C LYS A 217 21.19 -2.81 2.43
N ALA A 218 21.75 -2.56 1.25
CA ALA A 218 21.04 -2.76 -0.01
C ALA A 218 21.25 -4.21 -0.50
N SER A 219 20.17 -4.82 -0.99
CA SER A 219 20.19 -6.13 -1.64
C SER A 219 19.00 -6.21 -2.62
N PHE A 220 19.08 -7.11 -3.58
CA PHE A 220 17.93 -7.46 -4.41
C PHE A 220 17.16 -8.61 -3.75
N GLU A 221 15.88 -8.41 -3.50
CA GLU A 221 14.93 -9.50 -3.27
C GLU A 221 14.59 -10.19 -4.60
N LYS A 222 14.07 -11.41 -4.54
CA LYS A 222 13.64 -12.15 -5.73
C LYS A 222 12.59 -11.40 -6.54
N GLU A 223 11.67 -10.76 -5.85
CA GLU A 223 10.57 -9.97 -6.41
C GLU A 223 11.11 -8.71 -7.11
N THR A 224 12.09 -8.05 -6.51
CA THR A 224 12.77 -6.90 -7.12
C THR A 224 13.58 -7.32 -8.35
N GLU A 225 14.26 -8.47 -8.30
CA GLU A 225 14.97 -9.04 -9.47
C GLU A 225 13.98 -9.35 -10.60
N ALA A 226 12.86 -9.99 -10.28
CA ALA A 226 11.80 -10.31 -11.24
C ALA A 226 11.24 -9.04 -11.88
N MET A 227 10.92 -8.01 -11.07
CA MET A 227 10.42 -6.72 -11.55
C MET A 227 11.40 -6.08 -12.57
N PHE A 228 12.65 -5.90 -12.20
CA PHE A 228 13.64 -5.28 -13.10
C PHE A 228 13.92 -6.13 -14.35
N SER A 229 13.97 -7.45 -14.22
CA SER A 229 14.18 -8.35 -15.35
C SER A 229 13.00 -8.31 -16.33
N THR A 230 11.76 -8.25 -15.84
CA THR A 230 10.54 -8.15 -16.65
C THR A 230 10.49 -6.82 -17.40
N LEU A 231 10.89 -5.71 -16.77
CA LEU A 231 10.87 -4.38 -17.39
C LEU A 231 12.08 -4.12 -18.31
N ALA A 232 13.19 -4.84 -18.14
CA ALA A 232 14.44 -4.62 -18.87
C ALA A 232 14.27 -4.60 -20.40
N PRO A 233 13.53 -5.53 -21.06
CA PRO A 233 13.37 -5.55 -22.53
C PRO A 233 12.75 -4.27 -23.10
N TYR A 234 11.93 -3.59 -22.32
CA TYR A 234 11.18 -2.39 -22.72
C TYR A 234 11.93 -1.08 -22.47
N GLY A 235 13.04 -1.16 -21.73
CA GLY A 235 13.88 0.00 -21.39
C GLY A 235 14.91 0.34 -22.45
N PRO A 236 15.68 1.44 -22.24
CA PRO A 236 16.84 1.82 -23.04
C PRO A 236 17.88 0.69 -23.07
N PHE A 237 18.81 0.74 -24.05
CA PHE A 237 19.87 -0.27 -24.19
C PHE A 237 20.62 -0.56 -22.88
N VAL A 238 20.91 0.47 -22.09
CA VAL A 238 21.60 0.32 -20.79
C VAL A 238 20.77 -0.53 -19.81
N TYR A 239 19.43 -0.36 -19.79
CA TYR A 239 18.55 -1.16 -18.93
C TYR A 239 18.53 -2.63 -19.38
N ARG A 240 18.41 -2.86 -20.69
CA ARG A 240 18.46 -4.21 -21.26
C ARG A 240 19.78 -4.90 -20.95
N LEU A 241 20.90 -4.17 -21.04
CA LEU A 241 22.22 -4.70 -20.72
C LEU A 241 22.35 -5.02 -19.22
N LEU A 242 22.01 -4.08 -18.34
CA LEU A 242 22.24 -4.20 -16.90
C LEU A 242 21.21 -5.09 -16.20
N PHE A 243 19.93 -4.83 -16.41
CA PHE A 243 18.84 -5.57 -15.74
C PHE A 243 18.50 -6.88 -16.46
N GLY A 244 18.73 -6.98 -17.77
CA GLY A 244 18.65 -8.25 -18.48
C GLY A 244 19.78 -9.23 -18.15
N ASN A 245 20.84 -8.77 -17.46
CA ASN A 245 21.97 -9.58 -17.01
C ASN A 245 22.24 -9.38 -15.51
N LEU A 246 21.19 -9.34 -14.68
CA LEU A 246 21.28 -9.06 -13.24
C LEU A 246 22.27 -9.98 -12.53
N ARG A 247 22.35 -11.26 -12.93
CA ARG A 247 23.31 -12.20 -12.34
C ARG A 247 24.75 -11.68 -12.38
N LEU A 248 25.12 -10.95 -13.44
CA LEU A 248 26.47 -10.40 -13.62
C LEU A 248 26.61 -9.03 -12.96
N PHE A 249 25.60 -8.16 -13.11
CA PHE A 249 25.67 -6.75 -12.71
C PHE A 249 25.11 -6.45 -11.31
N LYS A 250 24.45 -7.41 -10.66
CA LYS A 250 23.86 -7.25 -9.31
C LYS A 250 24.81 -6.61 -8.27
N PRO A 251 26.09 -7.05 -8.12
CA PRO A 251 26.99 -6.45 -7.14
C PRO A 251 27.29 -4.96 -7.39
N LEU A 252 27.27 -4.55 -8.66
CA LEU A 252 27.46 -3.16 -9.07
C LEU A 252 26.18 -2.35 -8.85
N LEU A 253 25.05 -2.88 -9.27
CA LEU A 253 23.74 -2.21 -9.20
C LEU A 253 23.28 -1.97 -7.75
N VAL A 254 23.52 -2.91 -6.85
CA VAL A 254 23.25 -2.75 -5.40
C VAL A 254 23.93 -1.50 -4.82
N LYS A 255 25.12 -1.15 -5.32
CA LYS A 255 25.85 0.04 -4.87
C LYS A 255 25.40 1.31 -5.56
N ILE A 256 25.14 1.24 -6.89
CA ILE A 256 24.89 2.43 -7.70
C ILE A 256 23.42 2.89 -7.61
N LEU A 257 22.47 1.97 -7.67
CA LEU A 257 21.04 2.34 -7.73
C LEU A 257 20.59 3.22 -6.54
N PRO A 258 20.95 2.92 -5.27
CA PRO A 258 20.57 3.78 -4.16
C PRO A 258 21.21 5.19 -4.19
N MET A 259 22.30 5.36 -4.95
CA MET A 259 23.00 6.64 -5.06
C MET A 259 22.41 7.55 -6.14
N ILE A 260 21.86 6.97 -7.20
CA ILE A 260 21.35 7.72 -8.37
C ILE A 260 19.84 7.94 -8.35
N SER A 261 19.08 7.11 -7.60
CA SER A 261 17.63 7.17 -7.52
C SER A 261 17.15 6.77 -6.12
N PRO A 262 16.53 7.71 -5.37
CA PRO A 262 15.90 7.39 -4.09
C PRO A 262 14.82 6.30 -4.21
N GLN A 263 14.06 6.30 -5.30
CA GLN A 263 13.01 5.30 -5.56
C GLN A 263 13.63 3.91 -5.74
N ALA A 264 14.68 3.79 -6.57
CA ALA A 264 15.40 2.52 -6.74
C ALA A 264 16.06 2.08 -5.43
N GLY A 265 16.59 3.02 -4.64
CA GLY A 265 17.12 2.75 -3.32
C GLY A 265 16.06 2.19 -2.36
N ALA A 266 14.85 2.72 -2.41
CA ALA A 266 13.74 2.25 -1.59
C ALA A 266 13.31 0.81 -1.93
N LEU A 267 13.51 0.35 -3.17
CA LEU A 267 13.25 -1.03 -3.59
C LEU A 267 14.34 -2.02 -3.15
N LEU A 268 15.52 -1.52 -2.72
CA LEU A 268 16.68 -2.35 -2.42
C LEU A 268 17.08 -2.37 -0.94
N LYS A 269 16.54 -1.51 -0.11
CA LYS A 269 16.91 -1.45 1.32
C LYS A 269 15.76 -0.96 2.19
N THR A 270 15.84 -1.25 3.48
CA THR A 270 15.04 -0.56 4.48
C THR A 270 15.38 0.94 4.42
N THR A 271 14.36 1.78 4.33
CA THR A 271 14.55 3.24 4.30
C THR A 271 14.38 3.85 5.68
N VAL A 272 15.05 4.96 5.92
CA VAL A 272 14.94 5.77 7.14
C VAL A 272 14.67 7.20 6.72
N ALA A 273 13.57 7.78 7.20
CA ALA A 273 13.20 9.18 6.97
C ALA A 273 13.06 9.90 8.32
N TYR A 274 13.63 11.09 8.43
CA TYR A 274 13.51 11.93 9.62
C TYR A 274 12.30 12.85 9.42
N THR A 275 11.22 12.65 10.18
CA THR A 275 9.94 13.29 9.89
C THR A 275 9.52 14.37 10.88
N MET A 276 9.90 14.22 12.15
CA MET A 276 9.54 15.16 13.21
C MET A 276 10.71 15.39 14.15
N GLN A 277 10.86 16.62 14.65
CA GLN A 277 11.87 16.97 15.65
C GLN A 277 11.30 17.98 16.64
N SER A 278 11.65 17.85 17.92
CA SER A 278 11.30 18.81 18.96
C SER A 278 12.48 19.08 19.89
N GLY A 279 12.42 20.20 20.60
CA GLY A 279 13.41 20.63 21.58
C GLY A 279 12.79 21.52 22.65
N SER A 280 13.44 22.62 23.00
CA SER A 280 12.88 23.61 23.92
C SER A 280 11.93 24.57 23.22
N ASP A 281 10.86 24.99 23.88
CA ASP A 281 9.95 26.03 23.42
C ASP A 281 10.51 27.45 23.67
N GLY A 282 11.52 27.57 24.54
CA GLY A 282 12.15 28.85 24.87
C GLY A 282 13.49 29.05 24.18
N ARG A 283 13.68 30.23 23.53
CA ARG A 283 14.92 30.54 22.80
C ARG A 283 16.19 30.59 23.67
N ASN A 284 16.04 30.82 24.97
CA ASN A 284 17.13 30.93 25.95
C ASN A 284 17.14 29.78 26.98
N VAL A 285 16.40 28.69 26.70
CA VAL A 285 16.29 27.52 27.58
C VAL A 285 16.87 26.30 26.90
N LEU A 286 17.74 25.57 27.57
CA LEU A 286 18.22 24.27 27.12
C LEU A 286 17.15 23.20 27.38
N PRO A 287 16.82 22.34 26.39
CA PRO A 287 15.76 21.35 26.55
C PRO A 287 16.14 20.29 27.58
N GLN A 288 15.18 19.96 28.46
CA GLN A 288 15.28 18.76 29.31
C GLN A 288 15.06 17.47 28.52
N LYS A 289 14.24 17.55 27.45
CA LYS A 289 14.02 16.47 26.50
C LYS A 289 14.01 17.05 25.08
N ALA A 290 14.71 16.41 24.18
CA ALA A 290 14.59 16.63 22.74
C ALA A 290 14.26 15.31 22.06
N THR A 291 13.42 15.35 21.03
CA THR A 291 12.96 14.15 20.31
C THR A 291 13.17 14.28 18.82
N LEU A 292 13.28 13.12 18.17
CA LEU A 292 13.37 12.96 16.73
C LEU A 292 12.55 11.72 16.35
N ASN A 293 11.68 11.81 15.38
CA ASN A 293 10.97 10.66 14.82
C ASN A 293 11.66 10.17 13.55
N LEU A 294 11.97 8.89 13.50
CA LEU A 294 12.38 8.17 12.30
C LEU A 294 11.21 7.36 11.79
N ASN A 295 10.80 7.56 10.54
CA ASN A 295 9.88 6.66 9.85
C ASN A 295 10.70 5.66 9.02
N LEU A 296 10.46 4.38 9.23
CA LEU A 296 11.15 3.29 8.54
C LEU A 296 10.19 2.52 7.64
N ARG A 297 10.73 2.01 6.51
CA ARG A 297 10.04 1.07 5.62
C ARG A 297 10.91 -0.18 5.49
N TYR A 298 10.49 -1.27 6.12
CA TYR A 298 11.27 -2.51 6.24
C TYR A 298 11.17 -3.39 5.00
N ILE A 299 12.25 -4.11 4.66
CA ILE A 299 12.33 -5.03 3.53
C ILE A 299 12.86 -6.40 4.01
N PRO A 300 12.54 -7.55 3.35
CA PRO A 300 12.81 -8.89 3.89
C PRO A 300 14.23 -9.17 4.36
N HIS A 301 15.27 -8.82 3.58
CA HIS A 301 16.65 -9.13 3.97
C HIS A 301 17.18 -8.32 5.16
N GLN A 302 16.46 -7.30 5.58
CA GLN A 302 16.73 -6.52 6.79
C GLN A 302 15.40 -5.96 7.34
N GLY A 303 14.61 -6.85 7.95
CA GLY A 303 13.30 -6.57 8.47
C GLY A 303 13.30 -5.67 9.71
N MET A 304 12.13 -5.56 10.34
CA MET A 304 11.88 -4.67 11.46
C MET A 304 12.90 -4.87 12.61
N LYS A 305 13.00 -6.10 13.10
CA LYS A 305 13.88 -6.39 14.26
C LYS A 305 15.35 -6.03 13.99
N GLU A 306 15.89 -6.48 12.85
CA GLU A 306 17.31 -6.24 12.52
C GLU A 306 17.58 -4.76 12.28
N SER A 307 16.68 -4.05 11.62
CA SER A 307 16.76 -2.61 11.36
C SER A 307 16.70 -1.79 12.65
N ASN A 308 15.72 -2.08 13.52
CA ASN A 308 15.55 -1.36 14.79
C ASN A 308 16.72 -1.62 15.73
N ASP A 309 17.23 -2.85 15.81
CA ASP A 309 18.44 -3.18 16.60
C ASP A 309 19.69 -2.47 16.07
N ALA A 310 19.79 -2.27 14.74
CA ALA A 310 20.90 -1.51 14.16
C ALA A 310 20.82 -0.03 14.53
N ILE A 311 19.63 0.58 14.51
CA ILE A 311 19.40 1.95 14.96
C ILE A 311 19.70 2.09 16.47
N ARG A 312 19.22 1.17 17.31
CA ARG A 312 19.49 1.18 18.76
C ARG A 312 20.98 1.14 19.09
N ARG A 313 21.77 0.32 18.36
CA ARG A 313 23.22 0.26 18.53
C ARG A 313 23.90 1.59 18.22
N ILE A 314 23.42 2.34 17.24
CA ILE A 314 23.95 3.68 16.95
C ILE A 314 23.49 4.66 18.01
N ALA A 315 22.20 4.66 18.37
CA ALA A 315 21.61 5.54 19.38
C ALA A 315 22.33 5.44 20.74
N SER A 316 22.73 4.23 21.15
CA SER A 316 23.46 4.00 22.41
C SER A 316 24.80 4.71 22.47
N LYS A 317 25.50 4.96 21.35
CA LYS A 317 26.77 5.72 21.31
C LYS A 317 26.56 7.19 21.71
N TYR A 318 25.36 7.69 21.57
CA TYR A 318 24.98 9.09 21.83
C TYR A 318 24.12 9.25 23.07
N ASP A 319 23.97 8.20 23.88
CA ASP A 319 23.13 8.18 25.08
C ASP A 319 21.69 8.61 24.76
N LEU A 320 21.07 7.93 23.78
CA LEU A 320 19.71 8.16 23.30
C LEU A 320 18.81 6.98 23.61
N GLU A 321 17.57 7.27 24.01
CA GLU A 321 16.49 6.31 24.19
C GLU A 321 15.79 6.09 22.84
N VAL A 322 15.33 4.85 22.57
CA VAL A 322 14.61 4.48 21.36
C VAL A 322 13.32 3.77 21.73
N GLU A 323 12.20 4.34 21.37
CA GLU A 323 10.84 3.80 21.55
C GLU A 323 10.24 3.43 20.18
N GLU A 324 9.69 2.23 20.07
CA GLU A 324 8.98 1.78 18.85
C GLU A 324 7.50 2.17 18.91
N ILE A 325 6.98 2.75 17.83
CA ILE A 325 5.59 3.20 17.72
C ILE A 325 4.98 2.66 16.43
N GLY A 326 3.94 1.83 16.55
CA GLY A 326 3.19 1.32 15.41
C GLY A 326 4.06 0.55 14.40
N CYS A 327 5.07 -0.20 14.90
CA CYS A 327 5.96 -0.98 14.04
C CYS A 327 5.33 -2.31 13.66
N TYR A 328 5.38 -2.65 12.37
CA TYR A 328 5.08 -3.98 11.84
C TYR A 328 6.06 -4.34 10.72
N ASP A 329 6.29 -5.64 10.55
CA ASP A 329 7.27 -6.12 9.58
C ASP A 329 6.69 -6.14 8.16
N TYR A 330 7.52 -6.46 7.16
CA TYR A 330 7.11 -6.64 5.78
C TYR A 330 6.08 -7.79 5.65
N CYS A 331 5.34 -7.77 4.56
CA CYS A 331 4.48 -8.88 4.18
C CYS A 331 5.30 -10.04 3.59
N GLU A 332 4.92 -11.28 3.89
CA GLU A 332 5.51 -12.43 3.19
C GLU A 332 5.26 -12.29 1.69
N PRO A 333 6.32 -12.43 0.86
CA PRO A 333 6.18 -12.30 -0.59
C PRO A 333 5.27 -13.38 -1.18
N VAL A 334 4.37 -12.97 -2.07
CA VAL A 334 3.59 -13.92 -2.88
C VAL A 334 4.51 -14.62 -3.87
N ASP A 335 4.46 -15.95 -3.89
CA ASP A 335 5.21 -16.73 -4.89
C ASP A 335 4.66 -16.46 -6.31
N ILE A 336 5.46 -15.79 -7.13
CA ILE A 336 5.13 -15.46 -8.52
C ILE A 336 5.02 -16.70 -9.44
N HIS A 337 5.43 -17.87 -8.96
CA HIS A 337 5.27 -19.16 -9.64
C HIS A 337 4.08 -19.97 -9.12
N SER A 338 3.33 -19.44 -8.15
CA SER A 338 2.13 -20.08 -7.63
C SER A 338 0.99 -20.10 -8.66
N SER A 339 0.11 -21.07 -8.53
CA SER A 339 -1.11 -21.14 -9.35
C SER A 339 -2.03 -19.93 -9.13
N ALA A 340 -2.02 -19.34 -7.94
CA ALA A 340 -2.78 -18.15 -7.60
C ALA A 340 -2.28 -16.91 -8.37
N TYR A 341 -0.96 -16.67 -8.40
CA TYR A 341 -0.38 -15.58 -9.19
C TYR A 341 -0.61 -15.79 -10.69
N ALA A 342 -0.38 -17.02 -11.18
CA ALA A 342 -0.59 -17.36 -12.59
C ALA A 342 -2.06 -17.15 -13.03
N GLN A 343 -3.04 -17.39 -12.14
CA GLN A 343 -4.45 -17.11 -12.42
C GLN A 343 -4.69 -15.60 -12.60
N VAL A 344 -4.14 -14.75 -11.74
CA VAL A 344 -4.28 -13.29 -11.87
C VAL A 344 -3.61 -12.79 -13.14
N GLU A 345 -2.39 -13.27 -13.45
CA GLU A 345 -1.68 -12.96 -14.70
C GLU A 345 -2.48 -13.37 -15.93
N GLN A 346 -3.10 -14.56 -15.91
CA GLN A 346 -3.97 -15.01 -16.99
C GLN A 346 -5.18 -14.09 -17.18
N VAL A 347 -5.83 -13.67 -16.09
CA VAL A 347 -6.97 -12.76 -16.15
C VAL A 347 -6.56 -11.40 -16.69
N VAL A 348 -5.40 -10.87 -16.26
CA VAL A 348 -4.87 -9.61 -16.82
C VAL A 348 -4.64 -9.74 -18.33
N ASN A 349 -4.01 -10.83 -18.80
CA ASN A 349 -3.75 -11.05 -20.22
C ASN A 349 -5.05 -11.26 -21.04
N GLU A 350 -6.10 -11.81 -20.44
CA GLU A 350 -7.41 -11.99 -21.09
C GLU A 350 -8.14 -10.65 -21.25
N VAL A 351 -8.15 -9.82 -20.21
CA VAL A 351 -8.89 -8.56 -20.18
C VAL A 351 -8.12 -7.41 -20.85
N PHE A 352 -6.80 -7.41 -20.69
CA PHE A 352 -5.90 -6.38 -21.22
C PHE A 352 -4.84 -7.03 -22.13
N PRO A 353 -5.24 -7.49 -23.32
CA PRO A 353 -4.30 -8.13 -24.25
C PRO A 353 -3.15 -7.16 -24.60
N ASP A 354 -1.96 -7.71 -24.78
CA ASP A 354 -0.72 -6.98 -25.06
C ASP A 354 -0.17 -6.09 -23.93
N LEU A 355 -0.77 -6.14 -22.75
CA LEU A 355 -0.27 -5.43 -21.57
C LEU A 355 0.77 -6.29 -20.84
N PRO A 356 2.05 -5.89 -20.78
CA PRO A 356 3.06 -6.66 -20.04
C PRO A 356 2.71 -6.72 -18.54
N VAL A 357 2.70 -7.93 -17.99
CA VAL A 357 2.50 -8.16 -16.56
C VAL A 357 3.84 -8.14 -15.85
N CYS A 358 3.93 -7.43 -14.75
CA CYS A 358 5.16 -7.25 -13.99
C CYS A 358 4.89 -7.40 -12.49
N PRO A 359 5.61 -8.31 -11.78
CA PRO A 359 5.56 -8.34 -10.33
C PRO A 359 6.12 -7.03 -9.76
N TYR A 360 5.53 -6.52 -8.69
CA TYR A 360 5.85 -5.22 -8.14
C TYR A 360 6.12 -5.30 -6.63
N VAL A 361 7.13 -4.55 -6.17
CA VAL A 361 7.43 -4.37 -4.74
C VAL A 361 6.86 -3.04 -4.30
N MET A 362 5.86 -3.09 -3.43
CA MET A 362 5.22 -1.91 -2.89
C MET A 362 6.03 -1.31 -1.75
N THR A 363 6.18 0.02 -1.80
CA THR A 363 6.82 0.79 -0.74
C THR A 363 5.83 1.39 0.26
N GLY A 364 4.54 1.41 -0.09
CA GLY A 364 3.40 1.73 0.77
C GLY A 364 2.88 0.50 1.51
N GLY A 365 1.83 0.67 2.29
CA GLY A 365 1.08 -0.39 2.96
C GLY A 365 -0.36 -0.44 2.45
N THR A 366 -1.01 -1.60 2.54
CA THR A 366 -2.42 -1.82 2.26
C THR A 366 -3.05 -2.74 3.31
N ASP A 367 -4.36 -2.84 3.31
CA ASP A 367 -5.09 -3.75 4.19
C ASP A 367 -4.83 -5.25 3.90
N ALA A 368 -4.33 -5.59 2.70
CA ALA A 368 -3.96 -6.97 2.34
C ALA A 368 -2.98 -7.62 3.33
N ARG A 369 -2.16 -6.81 4.02
CA ARG A 369 -1.21 -7.31 5.03
C ARG A 369 -1.88 -8.12 6.15
N PHE A 370 -3.10 -7.77 6.53
CA PHE A 370 -3.83 -8.46 7.59
C PHE A 370 -4.36 -9.83 7.16
N TYR A 371 -4.65 -9.99 5.87
CA TYR A 371 -5.15 -11.27 5.33
C TYR A 371 -4.10 -12.37 5.28
N GLN A 372 -2.81 -12.05 5.44
CA GLN A 372 -1.75 -13.07 5.51
C GLN A 372 -1.91 -14.07 6.67
N GLU A 373 -2.71 -13.73 7.69
CA GLU A 373 -3.09 -14.71 8.71
C GLU A 373 -3.91 -15.89 8.18
N ILE A 374 -4.59 -15.72 7.04
CA ILE A 374 -5.56 -16.69 6.49
C ILE A 374 -5.35 -17.00 5.00
N CYS A 375 -4.43 -16.31 4.31
CA CYS A 375 -4.19 -16.45 2.88
C CYS A 375 -2.71 -16.24 2.53
N ASP A 376 -2.13 -17.14 1.75
CA ASP A 376 -0.74 -17.04 1.26
C ASP A 376 -0.62 -16.16 0.00
N ALA A 377 -1.71 -15.98 -0.76
CA ALA A 377 -1.73 -15.21 -2.01
C ALA A 377 -2.50 -13.90 -1.84
N CYS A 378 -1.95 -12.98 -1.05
CA CYS A 378 -2.45 -11.61 -0.91
C CYS A 378 -1.85 -10.74 -2.03
N ILE A 379 -2.55 -10.64 -3.14
CA ILE A 379 -2.14 -9.92 -4.36
C ILE A 379 -2.72 -8.51 -4.32
N ARG A 380 -1.93 -7.53 -4.76
CA ARG A 380 -2.34 -6.13 -4.83
C ARG A 380 -2.39 -5.70 -6.28
N PHE A 381 -3.62 -5.49 -6.78
CA PHE A 381 -3.83 -5.04 -8.15
C PHE A 381 -5.20 -4.38 -8.31
N SER A 382 -5.18 -3.06 -8.41
CA SER A 382 -6.34 -2.26 -8.82
C SER A 382 -6.30 -2.13 -10.35
N PRO A 383 -7.26 -2.72 -11.09
CA PRO A 383 -7.18 -2.82 -12.56
C PRO A 383 -7.54 -1.50 -13.26
N VAL A 384 -7.01 -0.40 -12.80
CA VAL A 384 -7.20 0.96 -13.36
C VAL A 384 -5.86 1.54 -13.82
N VAL A 385 -5.94 2.53 -14.71
CA VAL A 385 -4.75 3.15 -15.31
C VAL A 385 -4.31 4.35 -14.50
N TYR A 386 -3.06 4.36 -14.07
CA TYR A 386 -2.43 5.50 -13.43
C TYR A 386 -1.27 6.06 -14.27
N GLY A 387 -1.42 7.31 -14.67
CA GLY A 387 -0.32 8.12 -15.19
C GLY A 387 0.33 8.95 -14.07
N PRO A 388 1.42 9.67 -14.37
CA PRO A 388 2.15 10.48 -13.38
C PRO A 388 1.29 11.55 -12.69
N ALA A 389 0.28 12.10 -13.37
CA ALA A 389 -0.61 13.12 -12.79
C ALA A 389 -1.58 12.50 -11.76
N GLN A 390 -2.18 11.35 -12.08
CA GLN A 390 -3.06 10.63 -11.15
C GLN A 390 -2.29 10.17 -9.91
N MET A 391 -1.11 9.57 -10.08
CA MET A 391 -0.22 9.18 -8.97
C MET A 391 0.13 10.35 -8.04
N LYS A 392 0.28 11.56 -8.60
CA LYS A 392 0.52 12.77 -7.80
C LYS A 392 -0.73 13.28 -7.09
N GLY A 393 -1.92 13.03 -7.64
CA GLY A 393 -3.21 13.42 -7.07
C GLY A 393 -3.64 12.57 -5.89
N MET A 394 -3.25 11.29 -5.85
CA MET A 394 -3.50 10.39 -4.72
C MET A 394 -2.87 11.00 -3.46
N HIS A 395 -3.65 11.12 -2.37
CA HIS A 395 -3.31 11.87 -1.14
C HIS A 395 -2.91 13.36 -1.37
N GLY A 396 -2.94 13.84 -2.62
CA GLY A 396 -2.65 15.23 -3.01
C GLY A 396 -3.92 16.01 -3.35
N LEU A 397 -3.74 17.08 -4.13
CA LEU A 397 -4.85 17.90 -4.66
C LEU A 397 -5.29 17.38 -6.02
N ASN A 398 -6.57 17.63 -6.35
CA ASN A 398 -7.13 17.34 -7.67
C ASN A 398 -7.02 15.87 -8.08
N GLU A 399 -7.30 14.98 -7.15
CA GLU A 399 -7.40 13.55 -7.42
C GLU A 399 -8.50 13.29 -8.46
N TYR A 400 -8.19 12.42 -9.42
CA TYR A 400 -9.15 12.01 -10.44
C TYR A 400 -8.83 10.60 -10.97
N LEU A 401 -9.85 9.98 -11.54
CA LEU A 401 -9.72 8.75 -12.32
C LEU A 401 -10.28 8.98 -13.73
N ASP A 402 -9.55 8.50 -14.74
CA ASP A 402 -10.06 8.51 -16.12
C ASP A 402 -11.18 7.47 -16.30
N THR A 403 -12.32 7.89 -16.82
CA THR A 403 -13.51 7.03 -16.97
C THR A 403 -13.29 5.83 -17.89
N TYR A 404 -12.33 5.90 -18.81
CA TYR A 404 -11.98 4.79 -19.69
C TYR A 404 -11.37 3.59 -18.97
N SER A 405 -10.87 3.78 -17.74
CA SER A 405 -10.33 2.69 -16.93
C SER A 405 -11.41 1.79 -16.32
N LEU A 406 -12.61 2.33 -16.09
CA LEU A 406 -13.67 1.65 -15.32
C LEU A 406 -14.20 0.39 -16.01
N PRO A 407 -14.51 0.37 -17.33
CA PRO A 407 -15.00 -0.85 -17.96
C PRO A 407 -14.01 -2.01 -17.84
N GLY A 408 -12.74 -1.77 -18.12
CA GLY A 408 -11.70 -2.79 -17.95
C GLY A 408 -11.56 -3.27 -16.51
N ALA A 409 -11.76 -2.39 -15.53
CA ALA A 409 -11.75 -2.77 -14.13
C ALA A 409 -12.91 -3.71 -13.77
N VAL A 410 -14.12 -3.43 -14.27
CA VAL A 410 -15.28 -4.30 -14.08
C VAL A 410 -15.04 -5.65 -14.77
N ASP A 411 -14.55 -5.66 -16.00
CA ASP A 411 -14.24 -6.88 -16.76
C ASP A 411 -13.19 -7.74 -16.06
N PHE A 412 -12.18 -7.13 -15.45
CA PHE A 412 -11.17 -7.85 -14.66
C PHE A 412 -11.79 -8.57 -13.46
N TYR A 413 -12.55 -7.88 -12.62
CA TYR A 413 -13.17 -8.51 -11.45
C TYR A 413 -14.20 -9.58 -11.86
N ARG A 414 -14.97 -9.32 -12.91
CA ARG A 414 -15.88 -10.30 -13.51
C ARG A 414 -15.12 -11.56 -13.94
N THR A 415 -14.03 -11.40 -14.69
CA THR A 415 -13.21 -12.51 -15.18
C THR A 415 -12.51 -13.25 -14.02
N MET A 416 -12.03 -12.52 -12.98
CA MET A 416 -11.50 -13.14 -11.77
C MET A 416 -12.49 -14.10 -11.11
N ILE A 417 -13.76 -13.71 -11.00
CA ILE A 417 -14.83 -14.55 -10.44
C ILE A 417 -15.09 -15.78 -11.33
N ILE A 418 -15.19 -15.57 -12.65
CA ILE A 418 -15.50 -16.65 -13.62
C ILE A 418 -14.36 -17.68 -13.71
N ARG A 419 -13.09 -17.21 -13.62
CA ARG A 419 -11.90 -18.07 -13.74
C ARG A 419 -11.46 -18.73 -12.42
N ASN A 420 -12.08 -18.40 -11.32
CA ASN A 420 -11.79 -19.00 -10.02
C ASN A 420 -12.50 -20.33 -9.84
N HIS A 421 -11.85 -21.44 -10.23
CA HIS A 421 -12.38 -22.80 -10.20
C HIS A 421 -11.35 -23.84 -9.77
#